data_ca685572aaef039c4f1014f19a0cbc48
#
_entry.id   ca685572aaef039c4f1014f19a0cbc48
#
_cell.length_a   1.000
_cell.length_b   1.000
_cell.length_c   1.000
_cell.angle_alpha   90.00
_cell.angle_beta   90.00
_cell.angle_gamma   90.00
#
_symmetry.space_group_name_H-M   'P 1'
#
loop_
_entity.id
_entity.type
_entity.pdbx_description
1 polymer ?
#
loop_
_entity_poly.entity_id
_entity_poly.type
_entity_poly.pdbx_seq_one_letter_code
_entity_poly.pdbx_strand_id
1 'polypeptide(L)'
;MKLSSKKRKTAAAVCAFLSIFGCAAAANVYLPAHVEAAGYTVQEKNPVSVMPINQAKFLKGQRFDLQVEVKGLADDFKVTVDGVDAEKYFAKKGEVKTADGVTVYCIPDVAFTKAGAVKVEAVSSGNKNVVNYTVTDAKAKKKAKNVILFVGDGMSLQAREMARILSKGLSDGKYNDLLNMEKMPHMAVITTSGYDSLVTDSANSASAYATGHKSVNNAMGVYANSTKDPLDDPKVENIIELVKRTKGMATGIVSTSNITDATPAAMLSHTRRRAEQNFIAETMTEDYHRPDVIMGGGSRHFIPMNVPGSKRKDNVNVVEQFKDLGYTFSGNRTELLNTPADEDKILGLYQLDNMNVYIDRAMLKNPKVLGGFNDQPGLVEMTQRAIDTLSKNENGFFLMVEGACVDKQLHVMDWQRAAYDNIELDQAVGVAKKFATENGNDTLIIVVADHAHGASITGTYHELDGKTGREAVRTYAAAGWPTFEDRDGDGYPDNPNPDVTLAVQFANHPDTNINYKFKEVPTSPAIMAGDKAIANPKLEGEFYKGNIPYKESQEVHSADDILLNAMGPGSEYFNGVMDNTEVFFGMVRALGLDGTKNYKK
;
A
#
# COMPACT_ATOMS: atom_id res chain seq x y z
N MET A 1 -62.53 -11.92 3.80
CA MET A 1 -62.31 -11.28 5.11
C MET A 1 -60.86 -10.76 5.14
N LYS A 2 -60.64 -9.44 5.10
CA LYS A 2 -59.27 -8.84 5.08
C LYS A 2 -58.71 -8.88 6.50
N LEU A 3 -57.66 -9.65 6.71
CA LEU A 3 -56.86 -9.59 7.95
C LEU A 3 -56.08 -8.27 8.03
N SER A 4 -56.14 -7.63 9.16
CA SER A 4 -55.54 -6.33 9.38
C SER A 4 -53.99 -6.37 9.31
N SER A 5 -53.39 -5.29 8.87
CA SER A 5 -51.94 -5.16 8.66
C SER A 5 -51.08 -5.44 9.91
N LYS A 6 -51.64 -5.35 11.09
CA LYS A 6 -50.98 -5.66 12.37
C LYS A 6 -50.68 -7.15 12.57
N LYS A 7 -51.56 -8.05 12.10
CA LYS A 7 -51.34 -9.50 12.23
C LYS A 7 -50.25 -10.02 11.30
N ARG A 8 -50.00 -9.35 10.16
CA ARG A 8 -48.90 -9.71 9.24
C ARG A 8 -47.50 -9.36 9.78
N LYS A 9 -47.37 -8.27 10.55
CA LYS A 9 -46.10 -7.91 11.17
C LYS A 9 -45.69 -8.83 12.33
N THR A 10 -46.64 -9.33 13.07
CA THR A 10 -46.40 -10.26 14.18
C THR A 10 -46.00 -11.66 13.68
N ALA A 11 -46.57 -12.13 12.55
CA ALA A 11 -46.20 -13.41 11.95
C ALA A 11 -44.77 -13.38 11.36
N ALA A 12 -44.35 -12.25 10.75
CA ALA A 12 -43.00 -12.09 10.25
C ALA A 12 -41.93 -12.01 11.37
N ALA A 13 -42.26 -11.41 12.52
CA ALA A 13 -41.37 -11.32 13.65
C ALA A 13 -41.16 -12.67 14.37
N VAL A 14 -42.19 -13.53 14.40
CA VAL A 14 -42.11 -14.88 15.00
C VAL A 14 -41.30 -15.83 14.12
N CYS A 15 -41.38 -15.70 12.80
CA CYS A 15 -40.54 -16.51 11.89
C CYS A 15 -39.06 -16.11 11.95
N ALA A 16 -38.74 -14.83 12.16
CA ALA A 16 -37.36 -14.37 12.30
C ALA A 16 -36.72 -14.81 13.63
N PHE A 17 -37.51 -14.97 14.70
CA PHE A 17 -36.98 -15.40 16.01
C PHE A 17 -36.78 -16.92 16.10
N LEU A 18 -37.52 -17.72 15.33
CA LEU A 18 -37.36 -19.18 15.28
C LEU A 18 -36.19 -19.65 14.41
N SER A 19 -35.69 -18.81 13.51
CA SER A 19 -34.50 -19.12 12.70
C SER A 19 -33.16 -18.95 13.45
N ILE A 20 -33.16 -18.32 14.64
CA ILE A 20 -31.93 -18.12 15.45
C ILE A 20 -31.75 -19.27 16.48
N PHE A 21 -32.81 -20.03 16.81
CA PHE A 21 -32.75 -21.08 17.81
C PHE A 21 -33.20 -22.45 17.27
N GLY A 22 -32.70 -22.87 16.19
CA GLY A 22 -32.48 -24.21 16.01
C GLY A 22 -33.41 -25.14 15.34
N CYS A 23 -32.93 -26.15 15.25
CA CYS A 23 -33.43 -27.49 14.89
C CYS A 23 -33.86 -27.64 13.44
N ALA A 24 -33.11 -28.41 12.85
CA ALA A 24 -33.24 -29.26 11.67
C ALA A 24 -34.65 -29.81 11.34
N ALA A 25 -35.69 -29.02 11.39
CA ALA A 25 -37.02 -29.42 11.00
C ALA A 25 -37.75 -28.43 10.09
N ALA A 26 -37.02 -27.53 9.45
CA ALA A 26 -37.59 -26.66 8.43
C ALA A 26 -36.77 -26.80 7.15
N ALA A 27 -36.87 -27.94 6.52
CA ALA A 27 -36.22 -28.26 5.26
C ALA A 27 -36.76 -27.49 4.04
N ASN A 28 -37.41 -26.37 4.23
CA ASN A 28 -37.83 -25.49 3.15
C ASN A 28 -37.97 -24.04 3.62
N VAL A 29 -37.01 -23.53 4.40
CA VAL A 29 -36.81 -22.09 4.41
C VAL A 29 -36.02 -21.78 3.17
N TYR A 30 -36.70 -21.59 2.06
CA TYR A 30 -36.17 -20.75 0.98
C TYR A 30 -35.83 -19.44 1.64
N LEU A 31 -34.57 -19.16 1.85
CA LEU A 31 -34.10 -17.79 1.93
C LEU A 31 -34.67 -17.12 0.69
N PRO A 32 -35.44 -16.04 0.81
CA PRO A 32 -35.94 -15.38 -0.38
C PRO A 32 -34.71 -15.12 -1.28
N ALA A 33 -34.86 -15.41 -2.56
CA ALA A 33 -33.82 -15.25 -3.57
C ALA A 33 -33.32 -13.80 -3.72
N HIS A 34 -33.85 -12.92 -2.91
CA HIS A 34 -33.39 -11.55 -2.67
C HIS A 34 -33.27 -11.34 -1.16
N VAL A 35 -32.17 -11.81 -0.58
CA VAL A 35 -31.50 -10.95 0.39
C VAL A 35 -31.02 -9.80 -0.47
N GLU A 36 -31.78 -8.72 -0.55
CA GLU A 36 -31.22 -7.45 -0.96
C GLU A 36 -30.03 -7.25 -0.05
N ALA A 37 -28.82 -7.41 -0.60
CA ALA A 37 -27.62 -6.98 0.06
C ALA A 37 -27.89 -5.52 0.42
N ALA A 38 -28.00 -5.23 1.70
CA ALA A 38 -28.36 -3.90 2.15
C ALA A 38 -27.42 -2.93 1.47
N GLY A 39 -27.93 -2.26 0.42
CA GLY A 39 -27.40 -0.99 0.00
C GLY A 39 -26.19 -0.96 -0.90
N TYR A 40 -25.98 -1.88 -1.85
CA TYR A 40 -25.21 -1.49 -3.04
C TYR A 40 -26.15 -0.84 -4.05
N THR A 41 -26.63 0.36 -3.74
CA THR A 41 -27.12 1.26 -4.78
C THR A 41 -25.89 1.77 -5.52
N VAL A 42 -25.77 1.43 -6.80
CA VAL A 42 -24.95 2.21 -7.73
C VAL A 42 -25.53 3.61 -7.66
N GLN A 43 -24.92 4.50 -6.88
CA GLN A 43 -25.33 5.90 -6.86
C GLN A 43 -25.09 6.42 -8.28
N GLU A 44 -26.15 6.90 -8.92
CA GLU A 44 -25.97 7.67 -10.15
C GLU A 44 -24.94 8.75 -9.86
N LYS A 45 -23.88 8.78 -10.67
CA LYS A 45 -22.79 9.74 -10.49
C LYS A 45 -23.36 11.14 -10.59
N ASN A 46 -23.28 11.92 -9.50
CA ASN A 46 -23.80 13.30 -9.48
C ASN A 46 -23.19 14.09 -10.67
N PRO A 47 -24.00 14.82 -11.45
CA PRO A 47 -23.51 15.63 -12.56
C PRO A 47 -22.46 16.68 -12.15
N VAL A 48 -22.48 17.12 -10.90
CA VAL A 48 -21.47 18.00 -10.30
C VAL A 48 -20.56 17.17 -9.41
N SER A 49 -19.30 17.03 -9.77
CA SER A 49 -18.29 16.36 -8.93
C SER A 49 -17.55 17.40 -8.07
N VAL A 50 -17.29 17.07 -6.82
CA VAL A 50 -16.50 17.90 -5.88
C VAL A 50 -15.31 17.10 -5.41
N MET A 51 -14.12 17.66 -5.53
CA MET A 51 -12.85 17.08 -5.08
C MET A 51 -12.16 18.07 -4.13
N PRO A 52 -11.68 17.63 -3.01
CA PRO A 52 -11.68 16.26 -2.42
C PRO A 52 -13.09 15.64 -2.29
N ILE A 53 -13.13 14.30 -2.28
CA ILE A 53 -14.37 13.52 -2.22
C ILE A 53 -15.09 13.66 -0.87
N ASN A 54 -16.38 13.29 -0.83
CA ASN A 54 -17.15 13.26 0.42
C ASN A 54 -16.46 12.39 1.49
N GLN A 55 -16.57 12.79 2.75
CA GLN A 55 -15.96 12.16 3.94
C GLN A 55 -14.43 12.27 4.01
N ALA A 56 -13.78 13.06 3.15
CA ALA A 56 -12.35 13.30 3.28
C ALA A 56 -12.02 13.91 4.65
N LYS A 57 -10.87 13.50 5.19
CA LYS A 57 -10.34 13.96 6.46
C LYS A 57 -9.07 14.76 6.21
N PHE A 58 -8.89 15.86 6.90
CA PHE A 58 -7.77 16.77 6.76
C PHE A 58 -7.04 16.97 8.08
N LEU A 59 -5.73 17.13 8.02
CA LEU A 59 -5.01 17.82 9.07
C LEU A 59 -5.31 19.32 8.97
N LYS A 60 -5.57 19.97 10.09
CA LYS A 60 -5.69 21.44 10.13
C LYS A 60 -4.46 22.10 9.50
N GLY A 61 -4.70 22.91 8.45
CA GLY A 61 -3.67 23.59 7.67
C GLY A 61 -2.98 22.74 6.59
N GLN A 62 -3.39 21.48 6.37
CA GLN A 62 -2.98 20.71 5.20
C GLN A 62 -3.49 21.38 3.93
N ARG A 63 -2.65 21.49 2.93
CA ARG A 63 -2.98 22.16 1.66
C ARG A 63 -3.62 21.20 0.68
N PHE A 64 -4.51 21.73 -0.15
CA PHE A 64 -5.19 20.97 -1.21
C PHE A 64 -5.77 21.89 -2.26
N ASP A 65 -6.15 21.35 -3.41
CA ASP A 65 -6.90 22.05 -4.43
C ASP A 65 -8.40 21.72 -4.26
N LEU A 66 -9.24 22.75 -4.09
CA LEU A 66 -10.69 22.56 -4.12
C LEU A 66 -11.16 22.66 -5.57
N GLN A 67 -11.62 21.55 -6.12
CA GLN A 67 -12.09 21.48 -7.50
C GLN A 67 -13.54 21.05 -7.58
N VAL A 68 -14.28 21.70 -8.49
CA VAL A 68 -15.64 21.33 -8.89
C VAL A 68 -15.65 21.12 -10.40
N GLU A 69 -16.23 20.02 -10.83
CA GLU A 69 -16.26 19.66 -12.24
C GLU A 69 -17.67 19.30 -12.70
N VAL A 70 -18.00 19.70 -13.93
CA VAL A 70 -19.24 19.33 -14.64
C VAL A 70 -18.93 18.92 -16.07
N LYS A 71 -19.74 18.00 -16.62
CA LYS A 71 -19.67 17.67 -18.05
C LYS A 71 -20.27 18.79 -18.88
N GLY A 72 -19.63 19.12 -20.01
CA GLY A 72 -20.05 20.18 -20.90
C GLY A 72 -19.54 21.56 -20.52
N LEU A 73 -20.12 22.60 -21.12
CA LEU A 73 -19.79 23.99 -20.84
C LEU A 73 -20.60 24.50 -19.65
N ALA A 74 -19.93 25.14 -18.70
CA ALA A 74 -20.56 25.79 -17.57
C ALA A 74 -19.76 27.02 -17.13
N ASP A 75 -20.47 28.09 -16.73
CA ASP A 75 -19.89 29.33 -16.20
C ASP A 75 -20.59 29.80 -14.91
N ASP A 76 -21.55 29.00 -14.42
CA ASP A 76 -22.48 29.35 -13.33
C ASP A 76 -22.09 28.70 -11.98
N PHE A 77 -20.82 28.43 -11.77
CA PHE A 77 -20.36 27.80 -10.53
C PHE A 77 -20.65 28.66 -9.29
N LYS A 78 -21.34 28.07 -8.33
CA LYS A 78 -21.52 28.62 -6.98
C LYS A 78 -21.02 27.60 -5.97
N VAL A 79 -19.88 27.90 -5.36
CA VAL A 79 -19.24 27.01 -4.37
C VAL A 79 -19.20 27.73 -3.02
N THR A 80 -19.71 27.07 -2.00
CA THR A 80 -19.69 27.60 -0.62
C THR A 80 -19.05 26.61 0.35
N VAL A 81 -18.36 27.16 1.36
CA VAL A 81 -17.82 26.44 2.51
C VAL A 81 -18.52 26.95 3.75
N ASP A 82 -19.25 26.09 4.45
CA ASP A 82 -20.10 26.44 5.61
C ASP A 82 -21.06 27.62 5.33
N GLY A 83 -21.58 27.69 4.09
CA GLY A 83 -22.47 28.73 3.66
C GLY A 83 -21.79 30.04 3.25
N VAL A 84 -20.49 30.18 3.35
CA VAL A 84 -19.69 31.30 2.90
C VAL A 84 -19.17 31.00 1.48
N ASP A 85 -19.22 31.96 0.58
CA ASP A 85 -18.61 31.85 -0.75
C ASP A 85 -17.17 31.36 -0.66
N ALA A 86 -16.78 30.35 -1.44
CA ALA A 86 -15.50 29.67 -1.29
C ALA A 86 -14.29 30.59 -1.53
N GLU A 87 -14.37 31.52 -2.52
CA GLU A 87 -13.28 32.48 -2.74
C GLU A 87 -13.11 33.45 -1.56
N LYS A 88 -14.21 33.83 -0.92
CA LYS A 88 -14.18 34.66 0.30
C LYS A 88 -13.68 33.88 1.49
N TYR A 89 -14.11 32.62 1.63
CA TYR A 89 -13.68 31.75 2.73
C TYR A 89 -12.17 31.52 2.73
N PHE A 90 -11.60 31.21 1.57
CA PHE A 90 -10.17 30.97 1.40
C PHE A 90 -9.36 32.24 1.09
N ALA A 91 -10.00 33.39 0.87
CA ALA A 91 -9.37 34.62 0.41
C ALA A 91 -8.51 34.42 -0.86
N LYS A 92 -8.99 33.56 -1.77
CA LYS A 92 -8.29 33.14 -2.99
C LYS A 92 -9.28 33.01 -4.15
N LYS A 93 -8.86 33.46 -5.35
CA LYS A 93 -9.67 33.38 -6.56
C LYS A 93 -9.64 31.97 -7.15
N GLY A 94 -10.79 31.54 -7.65
CA GLY A 94 -10.93 30.34 -8.45
C GLY A 94 -10.68 30.62 -9.93
N GLU A 95 -10.28 29.59 -10.65
CA GLU A 95 -10.10 29.58 -12.10
C GLU A 95 -11.10 28.61 -12.73
N VAL A 96 -11.65 29.00 -13.90
CA VAL A 96 -12.50 28.11 -14.70
C VAL A 96 -11.74 27.74 -15.96
N LYS A 97 -11.67 26.44 -16.24
CA LYS A 97 -11.05 25.89 -17.46
C LYS A 97 -11.99 24.85 -18.07
N THR A 98 -12.06 24.84 -19.40
CA THR A 98 -12.78 23.79 -20.13
C THR A 98 -11.81 23.01 -21.01
N ALA A 99 -11.76 21.71 -20.83
CA ALA A 99 -10.95 20.78 -21.60
C ALA A 99 -11.68 19.43 -21.71
N ASP A 100 -11.49 18.73 -22.83
CA ASP A 100 -12.00 17.38 -23.07
C ASP A 100 -13.53 17.21 -22.85
N GLY A 101 -14.31 18.28 -23.03
CA GLY A 101 -15.77 18.26 -22.81
C GLY A 101 -16.18 18.35 -21.35
N VAL A 102 -15.27 18.77 -20.48
CA VAL A 102 -15.48 18.98 -19.05
C VAL A 102 -15.13 20.43 -18.72
N THR A 103 -15.94 21.09 -17.88
CA THR A 103 -15.58 22.38 -17.29
C THR A 103 -15.25 22.21 -15.82
N VAL A 104 -14.09 22.71 -15.45
CA VAL A 104 -13.50 22.63 -14.12
C VAL A 104 -13.41 24.02 -13.51
N TYR A 105 -13.94 24.19 -12.29
CA TYR A 105 -13.67 25.33 -11.41
C TYR A 105 -12.73 24.87 -10.31
N CYS A 106 -11.58 25.51 -10.15
CA CYS A 106 -10.55 25.14 -9.17
C CYS A 106 -10.08 26.36 -8.36
N ILE A 107 -10.04 26.23 -7.04
CA ILE A 107 -9.30 27.11 -6.13
C ILE A 107 -8.07 26.33 -5.65
N PRO A 108 -6.88 26.56 -6.24
CA PRO A 108 -5.69 25.78 -5.92
C PRO A 108 -5.09 26.15 -4.57
N ASP A 109 -4.32 25.26 -3.96
CA ASP A 109 -3.48 25.49 -2.78
C ASP A 109 -4.22 26.25 -1.64
N VAL A 110 -5.31 25.67 -1.17
CA VAL A 110 -6.11 26.15 -0.04
C VAL A 110 -5.96 25.25 1.18
N ALA A 111 -6.39 25.72 2.36
CA ALA A 111 -6.34 24.91 3.58
C ALA A 111 -7.44 25.29 4.57
N PHE A 112 -7.96 24.30 5.31
CA PHE A 112 -8.84 24.55 6.44
C PHE A 112 -8.01 24.89 7.70
N THR A 113 -8.20 26.07 8.24
CA THR A 113 -7.41 26.61 9.37
C THR A 113 -8.01 26.32 10.74
N LYS A 114 -9.21 25.73 10.81
CA LYS A 114 -9.93 25.38 12.04
C LYS A 114 -10.30 23.90 12.03
N ALA A 115 -10.11 23.21 13.14
CA ALA A 115 -10.59 21.85 13.33
C ALA A 115 -12.12 21.82 13.51
N GLY A 116 -12.77 20.78 13.00
CA GLY A 116 -14.22 20.58 13.07
C GLY A 116 -14.78 19.95 11.81
N ALA A 117 -16.09 19.81 11.75
CA ALA A 117 -16.80 19.44 10.54
C ALA A 117 -16.86 20.64 9.58
N VAL A 118 -16.71 20.38 8.29
CA VAL A 118 -16.80 21.39 7.22
C VAL A 118 -17.73 20.86 6.14
N LYS A 119 -18.66 21.70 5.70
CA LYS A 119 -19.58 21.40 4.60
C LYS A 119 -19.21 22.21 3.37
N VAL A 120 -18.97 21.54 2.25
CA VAL A 120 -18.82 22.19 0.95
C VAL A 120 -20.04 21.90 0.10
N GLU A 121 -20.61 22.94 -0.48
CA GLU A 121 -21.76 22.86 -1.35
C GLU A 121 -21.42 23.50 -2.70
N ALA A 122 -21.58 22.74 -3.78
CA ALA A 122 -21.34 23.19 -5.14
C ALA A 122 -22.63 23.10 -5.97
N VAL A 123 -22.93 24.16 -6.71
CA VAL A 123 -24.05 24.24 -7.65
C VAL A 123 -23.51 24.69 -8.99
N SER A 124 -23.89 24.00 -10.06
CA SER A 124 -23.65 24.41 -11.45
C SER A 124 -24.62 23.71 -12.38
N SER A 125 -25.01 24.38 -13.45
CA SER A 125 -25.94 23.87 -14.47
C SER A 125 -27.26 23.31 -13.89
N GLY A 126 -27.76 23.96 -12.83
CA GLY A 126 -28.97 23.57 -12.13
C GLY A 126 -28.85 22.35 -11.22
N ASN A 127 -27.69 21.73 -11.15
CA ASN A 127 -27.40 20.57 -10.30
C ASN A 127 -26.64 20.99 -9.04
N LYS A 128 -26.80 20.22 -7.97
CA LYS A 128 -26.18 20.47 -6.68
C LYS A 128 -25.46 19.21 -6.16
N ASN A 129 -24.26 19.40 -5.61
CA ASN A 129 -23.56 18.40 -4.82
C ASN A 129 -23.15 18.97 -3.46
N VAL A 130 -23.15 18.10 -2.44
CA VAL A 130 -22.75 18.45 -1.07
C VAL A 130 -21.77 17.41 -0.58
N VAL A 131 -20.62 17.85 -0.13
CA VAL A 131 -19.61 16.99 0.53
C VAL A 131 -19.34 17.50 1.95
N ASN A 132 -19.05 16.56 2.84
CA ASN A 132 -18.77 16.84 4.24
C ASN A 132 -17.36 16.36 4.55
N TYR A 133 -16.56 17.18 5.19
CA TYR A 133 -15.19 16.91 5.58
C TYR A 133 -15.02 16.96 7.08
N THR A 134 -13.97 16.31 7.57
CA THR A 134 -13.54 16.38 8.96
C THR A 134 -12.14 16.96 9.02
N VAL A 135 -11.96 18.08 9.70
CA VAL A 135 -10.64 18.68 9.94
C VAL A 135 -10.18 18.36 11.36
N THR A 136 -8.99 17.81 11.50
CA THR A 136 -8.46 17.34 12.80
C THR A 136 -7.20 18.09 13.21
N ASP A 137 -7.01 18.27 14.53
CA ASP A 137 -5.74 18.68 15.12
C ASP A 137 -4.85 17.45 15.37
N ALA A 138 -3.56 17.58 15.10
CA ALA A 138 -2.57 16.58 15.48
C ALA A 138 -2.06 16.83 16.91
N LYS A 139 -2.73 16.22 17.91
CA LYS A 139 -2.32 16.32 19.32
C LYS A 139 -1.71 14.99 19.78
N ALA A 140 -0.46 15.02 20.24
CA ALA A 140 0.22 13.88 20.85
C ALA A 140 0.51 14.13 22.33
N LYS A 141 0.45 13.07 23.15
CA LYS A 141 0.89 13.12 24.55
C LYS A 141 2.41 13.23 24.64
N LYS A 142 3.14 12.44 23.86
CA LYS A 142 4.58 12.50 23.66
C LYS A 142 4.83 12.59 22.16
N LYS A 143 5.60 13.59 21.73
CA LYS A 143 5.90 13.80 20.31
C LYS A 143 7.08 12.94 19.89
N ALA A 144 6.98 12.36 18.72
CA ALA A 144 8.12 11.83 18.00
C ALA A 144 8.97 12.98 17.45
N LYS A 145 10.28 12.81 17.45
CA LYS A 145 11.22 13.66 16.72
C LYS A 145 11.30 13.20 15.27
N ASN A 146 11.37 11.89 15.07
CA ASN A 146 11.55 11.26 13.78
C ASN A 146 10.40 10.28 13.48
N VAL A 147 10.16 10.03 12.19
CA VAL A 147 9.27 8.97 11.71
C VAL A 147 9.99 8.15 10.65
N ILE A 148 9.97 6.82 10.81
CA ILE A 148 10.43 5.88 9.80
C ILE A 148 9.25 4.99 9.41
N LEU A 149 8.82 5.10 8.16
CA LEU A 149 7.76 4.29 7.57
C LEU A 149 8.37 3.19 6.70
N PHE A 150 8.24 1.96 7.11
CA PHE A 150 8.57 0.80 6.29
C PHE A 150 7.33 0.32 5.55
N VAL A 151 7.47 0.13 4.24
CA VAL A 151 6.43 -0.43 3.38
C VAL A 151 6.96 -1.72 2.76
N GLY A 152 6.31 -2.83 3.07
CA GLY A 152 6.51 -4.09 2.35
C GLY A 152 5.48 -4.16 1.23
N ASP A 153 5.91 -3.90 -0.01
CA ASP A 153 5.02 -3.94 -1.17
C ASP A 153 4.45 -5.35 -1.33
N GLY A 154 3.12 -5.48 -1.35
CA GLY A 154 2.45 -6.78 -1.43
C GLY A 154 2.64 -7.70 -0.22
N MET A 155 3.15 -7.18 0.90
CA MET A 155 3.47 -7.96 2.10
C MET A 155 2.21 -8.39 2.86
N SER A 156 1.49 -9.37 2.30
CA SER A 156 0.37 -10.04 2.96
C SER A 156 0.80 -10.72 4.27
N LEU A 157 -0.16 -11.17 5.06
CA LEU A 157 0.11 -12.00 6.24
C LEU A 157 0.90 -13.26 5.88
N GLN A 158 0.57 -13.88 4.75
CA GLN A 158 1.23 -15.08 4.26
C GLN A 158 2.67 -14.81 3.84
N ALA A 159 2.93 -13.65 3.20
CA ALA A 159 4.30 -13.25 2.87
C ALA A 159 5.17 -13.04 4.13
N ARG A 160 4.60 -12.47 5.20
CA ARG A 160 5.30 -12.38 6.50
C ARG A 160 5.56 -13.75 7.11
N GLU A 161 4.56 -14.65 7.02
CA GLU A 161 4.69 -16.01 7.54
C GLU A 161 5.78 -16.80 6.81
N MET A 162 5.84 -16.71 5.48
CA MET A 162 6.91 -17.30 4.68
C MET A 162 8.29 -16.81 5.15
N ALA A 163 8.46 -15.49 5.32
CA ALA A 163 9.70 -14.91 5.80
C ALA A 163 10.06 -15.39 7.23
N ARG A 164 9.09 -15.46 8.13
CA ARG A 164 9.29 -15.95 9.50
C ARG A 164 9.69 -17.43 9.51
N ILE A 165 9.02 -18.27 8.72
CA ILE A 165 9.37 -19.70 8.61
C ILE A 165 10.80 -19.84 8.11
N LEU A 166 11.17 -19.16 7.03
CA LEU A 166 12.49 -19.28 6.42
C LEU A 166 13.62 -18.73 7.29
N SER A 167 13.39 -17.66 8.02
CA SER A 167 14.45 -17.01 8.83
C SER A 167 14.54 -17.51 10.26
N LYS A 168 13.42 -17.93 10.86
CA LYS A 168 13.39 -18.31 12.29
C LYS A 168 13.23 -19.81 12.51
N GLY A 169 12.64 -20.52 11.53
CA GLY A 169 12.34 -21.93 11.65
C GLY A 169 11.29 -22.24 12.72
N LEU A 170 11.05 -23.54 12.89
CA LEU A 170 10.12 -24.06 13.90
C LEU A 170 10.76 -25.25 14.61
N SER A 171 10.47 -25.36 15.91
CA SER A 171 10.82 -26.52 16.74
C SER A 171 9.59 -26.92 17.55
N ASP A 172 9.26 -28.19 17.55
CA ASP A 172 8.09 -28.74 18.26
C ASP A 172 6.76 -28.00 17.96
N GLY A 173 6.58 -27.57 16.70
CA GLY A 173 5.39 -26.85 16.24
C GLY A 173 5.31 -25.38 16.68
N LYS A 174 6.38 -24.81 17.21
CA LYS A 174 6.47 -23.39 17.59
C LYS A 174 7.56 -22.70 16.80
N TYR A 175 7.31 -21.45 16.42
CA TYR A 175 8.35 -20.61 15.84
C TYR A 175 9.47 -20.38 16.88
N ASN A 176 10.73 -20.53 16.44
CA ASN A 176 11.88 -20.35 17.31
C ASN A 176 12.05 -18.89 17.74
N ASP A 177 11.66 -17.95 16.87
CA ASP A 177 11.62 -16.52 17.17
C ASP A 177 10.61 -15.80 16.25
N LEU A 178 10.41 -14.52 16.50
CA LEU A 178 9.58 -13.61 15.71
C LEU A 178 10.45 -12.69 14.86
N LEU A 179 9.89 -12.16 13.78
CA LEU A 179 10.50 -11.09 12.99
C LEU A 179 10.67 -9.81 13.82
N ASN A 180 11.62 -8.96 13.47
CA ASN A 180 11.83 -7.66 14.12
C ASN A 180 10.57 -6.80 14.14
N MET A 181 9.82 -6.79 13.02
CA MET A 181 8.55 -6.08 12.91
C MET A 181 7.47 -6.65 13.84
N GLU A 182 7.46 -7.95 14.08
CA GLU A 182 6.47 -8.62 14.92
C GLU A 182 6.74 -8.44 16.43
N LYS A 183 7.95 -8.04 16.80
CA LYS A 183 8.34 -7.70 18.19
C LYS A 183 7.98 -6.27 18.58
N MET A 184 7.22 -5.55 17.76
CA MET A 184 6.74 -4.20 18.08
C MET A 184 5.50 -4.25 18.97
N PRO A 185 5.34 -3.30 19.92
CA PRO A 185 4.29 -3.39 20.94
C PRO A 185 2.87 -3.08 20.45
N HIS A 186 2.72 -2.39 19.32
CA HIS A 186 1.41 -2.00 18.80
C HIS A 186 1.16 -2.60 17.43
N MET A 187 -0.09 -2.98 17.19
CA MET A 187 -0.52 -3.61 15.95
C MET A 187 -1.93 -3.15 15.57
N ALA A 188 -2.15 -2.95 14.28
CA ALA A 188 -3.46 -2.69 13.71
C ALA A 188 -3.68 -3.54 12.45
N VAL A 189 -4.93 -3.80 12.14
CA VAL A 189 -5.39 -4.33 10.86
C VAL A 189 -5.77 -3.15 9.99
N ILE A 190 -5.24 -3.09 8.77
CA ILE A 190 -5.45 -1.97 7.84
C ILE A 190 -6.27 -2.44 6.65
N THR A 191 -7.40 -1.76 6.39
CA THR A 191 -8.18 -1.95 5.17
C THR A 191 -7.54 -1.16 4.03
N THR A 192 -7.48 -1.74 2.82
CA THR A 192 -6.64 -1.22 1.73
C THR A 192 -7.40 -0.62 0.56
N SER A 193 -8.74 -0.68 0.54
CA SER A 193 -9.54 -0.23 -0.60
C SER A 193 -9.20 1.18 -1.07
N GLY A 194 -9.20 1.38 -2.39
CA GLY A 194 -9.15 2.68 -3.04
C GLY A 194 -10.52 3.34 -3.16
N TYR A 195 -10.58 4.45 -3.89
CA TYR A 195 -11.82 5.15 -4.16
C TYR A 195 -12.67 4.45 -5.24
N ASP A 196 -12.02 3.86 -6.22
CA ASP A 196 -12.65 3.21 -7.38
C ASP A 196 -12.61 1.69 -7.34
N SER A 197 -11.90 1.09 -6.38
CA SER A 197 -11.64 -0.34 -6.35
C SER A 197 -11.49 -0.88 -4.93
N LEU A 198 -12.02 -2.08 -4.69
CA LEU A 198 -11.75 -2.83 -3.44
C LEU A 198 -10.31 -3.34 -3.40
N VAL A 199 -9.78 -3.77 -4.54
CA VAL A 199 -8.39 -4.18 -4.68
C VAL A 199 -7.58 -2.99 -5.14
N THR A 200 -6.69 -2.52 -4.29
CA THR A 200 -5.83 -1.36 -4.57
C THR A 200 -4.60 -1.75 -5.36
N ASP A 201 -3.99 -0.75 -6.01
CA ASP A 201 -2.60 -0.83 -6.44
C ASP A 201 -1.68 -0.08 -5.46
N SER A 202 -0.37 -0.21 -5.64
CA SER A 202 0.63 0.42 -4.76
C SER A 202 0.56 1.96 -4.78
N ALA A 203 0.22 2.57 -5.94
CA ALA A 203 0.17 4.02 -6.08
C ALA A 203 -0.90 4.64 -5.17
N ASN A 204 -2.12 4.15 -5.30
CA ASN A 204 -3.26 4.62 -4.54
C ASN A 204 -3.12 4.34 -3.04
N SER A 205 -2.64 3.15 -2.65
CA SER A 205 -2.44 2.82 -1.25
C SER A 205 -1.32 3.65 -0.61
N ALA A 206 -0.17 3.78 -1.26
CA ALA A 206 0.91 4.64 -0.77
C ALA A 206 0.49 6.13 -0.75
N SER A 207 -0.35 6.58 -1.70
CA SER A 207 -0.96 7.90 -1.67
C SER A 207 -1.80 8.12 -0.41
N ALA A 208 -2.57 7.11 0.02
CA ALA A 208 -3.33 7.20 1.26
C ALA A 208 -2.41 7.38 2.49
N TYR A 209 -1.26 6.69 2.52
CA TYR A 209 -0.24 6.87 3.57
C TYR A 209 0.44 8.24 3.52
N ALA A 210 0.64 8.76 2.32
CA ALA A 210 1.33 10.03 2.12
C ALA A 210 0.44 11.25 2.37
N THR A 211 -0.87 11.17 2.12
CA THR A 211 -1.77 12.32 2.13
C THR A 211 -2.90 12.23 3.16
N GLY A 212 -3.28 11.02 3.60
CA GLY A 212 -4.49 10.78 4.38
C GLY A 212 -5.78 10.79 3.56
N HIS A 213 -5.68 10.68 2.23
CA HIS A 213 -6.80 10.75 1.31
C HIS A 213 -6.87 9.54 0.40
N LYS A 214 -8.10 9.07 0.13
CA LYS A 214 -8.35 8.05 -0.88
C LYS A 214 -8.12 8.60 -2.27
N SER A 215 -7.56 7.79 -3.16
CA SER A 215 -7.41 8.09 -4.57
C SER A 215 -7.89 6.90 -5.43
N VAL A 216 -7.76 7.01 -6.74
CA VAL A 216 -8.03 5.91 -7.68
C VAL A 216 -6.76 5.11 -7.96
N ASN A 217 -6.90 3.88 -8.46
CA ASN A 217 -5.76 3.10 -8.90
C ASN A 217 -4.86 3.89 -9.89
N ASN A 218 -3.56 3.72 -9.78
CA ASN A 218 -2.50 4.45 -10.49
C ASN A 218 -2.23 5.90 -10.03
N ALA A 219 -3.08 6.50 -9.20
CA ALA A 219 -2.96 7.90 -8.81
C ALA A 219 -2.16 8.10 -7.51
N MET A 220 -1.39 9.17 -7.46
CA MET A 220 -0.52 9.57 -6.34
C MET A 220 -0.75 11.04 -6.02
N GLY A 221 -1.10 11.36 -4.78
CA GLY A 221 -1.22 12.73 -4.26
C GLY A 221 -2.31 13.59 -4.90
N VAL A 222 -3.24 12.98 -5.66
CA VAL A 222 -4.29 13.70 -6.40
C VAL A 222 -5.63 12.98 -6.33
N TYR A 223 -6.68 13.70 -6.61
CA TYR A 223 -7.99 13.17 -6.98
C TYR A 223 -8.15 13.20 -8.50
N ALA A 224 -8.33 12.03 -9.13
CA ALA A 224 -8.46 11.95 -10.59
C ALA A 224 -9.69 12.69 -11.08
N ASN A 225 -9.49 13.72 -11.91
CA ASN A 225 -10.54 14.46 -12.60
C ASN A 225 -10.91 13.76 -13.93
N SER A 226 -11.80 14.36 -14.73
CA SER A 226 -12.29 13.77 -15.99
C SER A 226 -11.57 14.30 -17.23
N THR A 227 -10.55 15.16 -17.10
CA THR A 227 -9.73 15.62 -18.23
C THR A 227 -8.81 14.50 -18.71
N LYS A 228 -8.13 14.67 -19.84
CA LYS A 228 -7.17 13.67 -20.34
C LYS A 228 -5.75 13.88 -19.82
N ASP A 229 -5.44 15.08 -19.36
CA ASP A 229 -4.12 15.41 -18.84
C ASP A 229 -3.92 14.73 -17.47
N PRO A 230 -2.91 13.87 -17.29
CA PRO A 230 -2.65 13.23 -16.00
C PRO A 230 -1.94 14.14 -14.98
N LEU A 231 -1.66 15.38 -15.31
CA LEU A 231 -0.89 16.32 -14.49
C LEU A 231 -1.71 17.54 -14.04
N ASP A 232 -2.98 17.65 -14.45
CA ASP A 232 -3.89 18.75 -14.08
C ASP A 232 -4.89 18.41 -12.98
N ASP A 233 -4.73 17.26 -12.36
CA ASP A 233 -5.58 16.75 -11.29
C ASP A 233 -5.42 17.58 -9.99
N PRO A 234 -6.50 17.75 -9.20
CA PRO A 234 -6.44 18.48 -7.94
C PRO A 234 -5.58 17.74 -6.90
N LYS A 235 -4.61 18.48 -6.37
CA LYS A 235 -3.56 17.96 -5.48
C LYS A 235 -3.97 17.98 -4.02
N VAL A 236 -3.35 17.10 -3.24
CA VAL A 236 -3.38 17.12 -1.77
C VAL A 236 -1.94 17.04 -1.26
N GLU A 237 -1.59 17.96 -0.37
CA GLU A 237 -0.25 18.04 0.23
C GLU A 237 0.15 16.70 0.86
N ASN A 238 1.28 16.15 0.43
CA ASN A 238 1.82 14.91 0.93
C ASN A 238 2.71 15.11 2.18
N ILE A 239 3.12 14.02 2.78
CA ILE A 239 3.89 14.02 4.04
C ILE A 239 5.26 14.72 3.89
N ILE A 240 5.97 14.53 2.77
CA ILE A 240 7.28 15.17 2.55
C ILE A 240 7.12 16.69 2.46
N GLU A 241 6.18 17.18 1.67
CA GLU A 241 5.86 18.61 1.58
C GLU A 241 5.49 19.19 2.95
N LEU A 242 4.60 18.50 3.66
CA LEU A 242 4.06 18.94 4.94
C LEU A 242 5.15 19.06 6.02
N VAL A 243 6.01 18.03 6.19
CA VAL A 243 7.05 18.06 7.25
C VAL A 243 8.16 19.05 6.93
N LYS A 244 8.53 19.20 5.64
CA LYS A 244 9.49 20.22 5.21
C LYS A 244 8.93 21.61 5.45
N ARG A 245 7.71 21.88 5.00
CA ARG A 245 7.07 23.19 5.13
C ARG A 245 6.81 23.59 6.59
N THR A 246 6.36 22.65 7.42
CA THR A 246 5.90 23.00 8.80
C THR A 246 6.98 22.94 9.86
N LYS A 247 8.00 22.07 9.68
CA LYS A 247 9.04 21.83 10.69
C LYS A 247 10.47 21.93 10.16
N GLY A 248 10.70 21.99 8.84
CA GLY A 248 12.04 21.94 8.27
C GLY A 248 12.75 20.60 8.55
N MET A 249 12.00 19.50 8.61
CA MET A 249 12.57 18.16 8.78
C MET A 249 13.36 17.75 7.55
N ALA A 250 14.42 16.97 7.76
CA ALA A 250 15.04 16.24 6.67
C ALA A 250 14.13 15.10 6.19
N THR A 251 14.25 14.75 4.90
CA THR A 251 13.37 13.72 4.31
C THR A 251 14.16 12.74 3.46
N GLY A 252 13.72 11.47 3.44
CA GLY A 252 14.38 10.43 2.66
C GLY A 252 13.41 9.40 2.11
N ILE A 253 13.76 8.87 0.95
CA ILE A 253 13.11 7.72 0.32
C ILE A 253 14.14 6.68 -0.08
N VAL A 254 13.90 5.44 0.29
CA VAL A 254 14.75 4.29 0.01
C VAL A 254 13.88 3.15 -0.49
N SER A 255 14.24 2.51 -1.60
CA SER A 255 13.45 1.41 -2.17
C SER A 255 14.32 0.40 -2.90
N THR A 256 13.88 -0.83 -2.97
CA THR A 256 14.46 -1.85 -3.88
C THR A 256 13.87 -1.81 -5.29
N SER A 257 12.85 -0.95 -5.55
CA SER A 257 12.32 -0.69 -6.89
C SER A 257 13.00 0.48 -7.59
N ASN A 258 12.49 0.82 -8.78
CA ASN A 258 12.70 2.15 -9.35
C ASN A 258 12.25 3.19 -8.34
N ILE A 259 13.12 4.13 -8.01
CA ILE A 259 12.77 5.18 -7.04
C ILE A 259 11.65 6.11 -7.55
N THR A 260 11.32 6.03 -8.82
CA THR A 260 10.18 6.69 -9.47
C THR A 260 8.93 5.81 -9.54
N ASP A 261 8.97 4.59 -9.02
CA ASP A 261 7.79 3.72 -8.96
C ASP A 261 6.78 4.23 -7.92
N ALA A 262 5.63 3.63 -7.91
CA ALA A 262 4.43 4.08 -7.20
C ALA A 262 4.65 4.44 -5.73
N THR A 263 5.16 3.51 -4.92
CA THR A 263 5.26 3.69 -3.47
C THR A 263 6.23 4.80 -3.06
N PRO A 264 7.48 4.85 -3.56
CA PRO A 264 8.36 5.97 -3.24
C PRO A 264 7.87 7.29 -3.84
N ALA A 265 7.31 7.27 -5.06
CA ALA A 265 6.84 8.48 -5.73
C ALA A 265 5.59 9.09 -5.07
N ALA A 266 4.69 8.27 -4.48
CA ALA A 266 3.52 8.77 -3.78
C ALA A 266 3.85 9.66 -2.58
N MET A 267 5.05 9.52 -1.99
CA MET A 267 5.48 10.35 -0.87
C MET A 267 5.77 11.81 -1.26
N LEU A 268 5.94 12.10 -2.55
CA LEU A 268 6.44 13.39 -3.03
C LEU A 268 5.82 13.91 -4.34
N SER A 269 5.06 13.11 -5.08
CA SER A 269 4.61 13.45 -6.43
C SER A 269 3.08 13.54 -6.52
N HIS A 270 2.61 14.26 -7.56
CA HIS A 270 1.20 14.49 -7.84
C HIS A 270 0.89 14.17 -9.30
N THR A 271 0.34 12.98 -9.54
CA THR A 271 -0.14 12.55 -10.86
C THR A 271 -1.14 11.41 -10.72
N ARG A 272 -2.14 11.35 -11.58
CA ARG A 272 -3.02 10.17 -11.62
C ARG A 272 -2.44 8.98 -12.39
N ARG A 273 -1.18 9.08 -12.89
CA ARG A 273 -0.54 8.02 -13.68
C ARG A 273 0.86 7.71 -13.18
N ARG A 274 1.00 6.62 -12.42
CA ARG A 274 2.30 6.13 -11.95
C ARG A 274 3.31 5.86 -13.10
N ALA A 275 2.83 5.73 -14.33
CA ALA A 275 3.69 5.53 -15.50
C ALA A 275 4.45 6.80 -15.94
N GLU A 276 4.11 7.98 -15.42
CA GLU A 276 4.79 9.25 -15.73
C GLU A 276 6.16 9.36 -15.02
N GLN A 277 6.96 8.28 -15.02
CA GLN A 277 8.19 8.16 -14.22
C GLN A 277 9.27 9.20 -14.59
N ASN A 278 9.29 9.69 -15.83
CA ASN A 278 10.22 10.76 -16.21
C ASN A 278 9.84 12.10 -15.56
N PHE A 279 8.54 12.42 -15.54
CA PHE A 279 7.99 13.57 -14.81
C PHE A 279 8.26 13.45 -13.31
N ILE A 280 8.03 12.27 -12.73
CA ILE A 280 8.29 12.00 -11.31
C ILE A 280 9.77 12.24 -10.97
N ALA A 281 10.71 11.78 -11.82
CA ALA A 281 12.14 12.02 -11.63
C ALA A 281 12.49 13.52 -11.63
N GLU A 282 11.84 14.32 -12.48
CA GLU A 282 12.03 15.78 -12.52
C GLU A 282 11.43 16.46 -11.28
N THR A 283 10.22 16.05 -10.86
CA THR A 283 9.56 16.56 -9.66
C THR A 283 10.45 16.43 -8.42
N MET A 284 11.24 15.34 -8.33
CA MET A 284 12.19 15.15 -7.22
C MET A 284 13.29 16.23 -7.14
N THR A 285 13.49 17.05 -8.18
CA THR A 285 14.45 18.17 -8.15
C THR A 285 13.85 19.48 -7.62
N GLU A 286 12.54 19.55 -7.46
CA GLU A 286 11.82 20.73 -6.97
C GLU A 286 11.91 20.85 -5.45
N ASP A 287 12.11 22.06 -4.92
CA ASP A 287 12.38 22.29 -3.49
C ASP A 287 11.42 21.64 -2.51
N TYR A 288 10.12 21.69 -2.79
CA TYR A 288 9.10 21.12 -1.88
C TYR A 288 9.05 19.61 -1.93
N HIS A 289 9.33 19.03 -3.08
CA HIS A 289 9.22 17.59 -3.37
C HIS A 289 10.54 16.84 -3.17
N ARG A 290 11.67 17.58 -3.09
CA ARG A 290 13.02 17.01 -3.09
C ARG A 290 13.40 16.42 -1.73
N PRO A 291 13.56 15.08 -1.59
CA PRO A 291 14.11 14.48 -0.39
C PRO A 291 15.63 14.73 -0.29
N ASP A 292 16.17 14.78 0.92
CA ASP A 292 17.62 14.91 1.15
C ASP A 292 18.36 13.60 0.84
N VAL A 293 17.69 12.46 1.00
CA VAL A 293 18.23 11.13 0.66
C VAL A 293 17.29 10.42 -0.28
N ILE A 294 17.83 9.98 -1.42
CA ILE A 294 17.12 9.21 -2.45
C ILE A 294 18.01 8.02 -2.80
N MET A 295 17.56 6.79 -2.53
CA MET A 295 18.34 5.58 -2.84
C MET A 295 17.46 4.44 -3.35
N GLY A 296 17.84 3.84 -4.49
CA GLY A 296 17.14 2.70 -5.06
C GLY A 296 17.57 2.36 -6.48
N GLY A 297 16.69 1.72 -7.25
CA GLY A 297 16.84 1.47 -8.67
C GLY A 297 16.30 2.59 -9.55
N GLY A 298 16.17 2.35 -10.86
CA GLY A 298 15.46 3.23 -11.79
C GLY A 298 16.28 4.32 -12.43
N SER A 299 17.63 4.20 -12.48
CA SER A 299 18.50 5.20 -13.12
C SER A 299 18.07 5.52 -14.56
N ARG A 300 17.37 4.60 -15.24
CA ARG A 300 16.86 4.79 -16.61
C ARG A 300 15.94 6.01 -16.79
N HIS A 301 15.35 6.53 -15.72
CA HIS A 301 14.49 7.71 -15.74
C HIS A 301 15.24 9.01 -15.39
N PHE A 302 16.51 8.89 -14.97
CA PHE A 302 17.37 10.00 -14.57
C PHE A 302 18.46 10.35 -15.61
N ILE A 303 18.79 9.39 -16.48
CA ILE A 303 19.83 9.55 -17.52
C ILE A 303 19.20 9.97 -18.86
N PRO A 304 19.86 10.83 -19.66
CA PRO A 304 19.32 11.34 -20.91
C PRO A 304 19.15 10.25 -21.98
N MET A 305 18.28 10.48 -22.96
CA MET A 305 17.87 9.46 -23.94
C MET A 305 19.01 8.90 -24.80
N ASN A 306 20.11 9.62 -24.94
CA ASN A 306 21.30 9.17 -25.68
C ASN A 306 22.20 8.22 -24.88
N VAL A 307 21.92 8.00 -23.60
CA VAL A 307 22.63 7.02 -22.77
C VAL A 307 21.95 5.65 -22.87
N PRO A 308 22.71 4.58 -23.18
CA PRO A 308 22.14 3.24 -23.29
C PRO A 308 21.37 2.84 -22.02
N GLY A 309 20.16 2.29 -22.20
CA GLY A 309 19.29 1.87 -21.11
C GLY A 309 18.29 2.94 -20.64
N SER A 310 18.44 4.20 -21.08
CA SER A 310 17.49 5.27 -20.76
C SER A 310 16.07 4.95 -21.25
N LYS A 311 15.08 5.38 -20.44
CA LYS A 311 13.65 5.43 -20.78
C LYS A 311 13.14 6.86 -20.96
N ARG A 312 14.01 7.84 -20.87
CA ARG A 312 13.66 9.23 -21.18
C ARG A 312 13.47 9.43 -22.69
N LYS A 313 12.65 10.41 -23.04
CA LYS A 313 12.36 10.81 -24.43
C LYS A 313 13.03 12.15 -24.79
N ASP A 314 13.86 12.65 -23.90
CA ASP A 314 14.58 13.92 -23.98
C ASP A 314 16.04 13.76 -23.57
N ASN A 315 16.82 14.85 -23.64
CA ASN A 315 18.22 14.87 -23.25
C ASN A 315 18.44 15.46 -21.83
N VAL A 316 17.41 15.51 -21.00
CA VAL A 316 17.54 15.97 -19.61
C VAL A 316 18.36 14.94 -18.83
N ASN A 317 19.39 15.41 -18.15
CA ASN A 317 20.21 14.62 -17.23
C ASN A 317 19.85 15.00 -15.79
N VAL A 318 18.92 14.24 -15.20
CA VAL A 318 18.44 14.51 -13.84
C VAL A 318 19.52 14.21 -12.80
N VAL A 319 20.45 13.27 -13.08
CA VAL A 319 21.59 12.99 -12.20
C VAL A 319 22.47 14.24 -12.05
N GLU A 320 22.81 14.92 -13.17
CA GLU A 320 23.61 16.15 -13.10
C GLU A 320 22.85 17.28 -12.42
N GLN A 321 21.53 17.41 -12.63
CA GLN A 321 20.72 18.36 -11.89
C GLN A 321 20.81 18.16 -10.36
N PHE A 322 20.80 16.92 -9.89
CA PHE A 322 20.99 16.61 -8.47
C PHE A 322 22.40 16.97 -7.98
N LYS A 323 23.44 16.71 -8.79
CA LYS A 323 24.81 17.12 -8.44
C LYS A 323 24.92 18.64 -8.33
N ASP A 324 24.29 19.38 -9.26
CA ASP A 324 24.24 20.86 -9.22
C ASP A 324 23.48 21.38 -7.98
N LEU A 325 22.54 20.58 -7.45
CA LEU A 325 21.82 20.86 -6.20
C LEU A 325 22.60 20.41 -4.95
N GLY A 326 23.85 19.96 -5.12
CA GLY A 326 24.75 19.58 -4.04
C GLY A 326 24.56 18.17 -3.50
N TYR A 327 24.03 17.23 -4.31
CA TYR A 327 23.93 15.83 -3.92
C TYR A 327 25.21 15.06 -4.25
N THR A 328 25.67 14.25 -3.32
CA THR A 328 26.66 13.22 -3.61
C THR A 328 25.97 12.05 -4.31
N PHE A 329 26.45 11.72 -5.50
CA PHE A 329 25.92 10.59 -6.28
C PHE A 329 26.71 9.31 -5.99
N SER A 330 25.98 8.20 -5.84
CA SER A 330 26.56 6.86 -5.79
C SER A 330 25.80 5.91 -6.75
N GLY A 331 26.55 5.18 -7.57
CA GLY A 331 26.01 4.24 -8.56
C GLY A 331 26.23 2.77 -8.18
N ASN A 332 26.92 2.49 -7.07
CA ASN A 332 27.22 1.15 -6.59
C ASN A 332 27.43 1.13 -5.06
N ARG A 333 27.52 -0.08 -4.48
CA ARG A 333 27.71 -0.26 -3.04
C ARG A 333 29.02 0.34 -2.53
N THR A 334 30.11 0.16 -3.24
CA THR A 334 31.43 0.67 -2.85
C THR A 334 31.39 2.20 -2.74
N GLU A 335 30.79 2.89 -3.70
CA GLU A 335 30.61 4.35 -3.65
C GLU A 335 29.71 4.77 -2.49
N LEU A 336 28.60 4.07 -2.24
CA LEU A 336 27.73 4.35 -1.10
C LEU A 336 28.48 4.27 0.23
N LEU A 337 29.24 3.19 0.43
CA LEU A 337 29.98 2.98 1.68
C LEU A 337 31.13 3.97 1.87
N ASN A 338 31.69 4.49 0.77
CA ASN A 338 32.75 5.49 0.78
C ASN A 338 32.21 6.94 0.80
N THR A 339 30.90 7.14 0.75
CA THR A 339 30.32 8.48 0.88
C THR A 339 30.71 9.08 2.23
N PRO A 340 31.23 10.33 2.27
CA PRO A 340 31.64 10.96 3.53
C PRO A 340 30.56 10.98 4.60
N ALA A 341 30.96 10.83 5.86
CA ALA A 341 30.00 10.75 6.96
C ALA A 341 29.22 12.05 7.19
N ASP A 342 29.78 13.17 6.77
CA ASP A 342 29.22 14.52 6.91
C ASP A 342 28.30 14.93 5.75
N GLU A 343 28.15 14.08 4.71
CA GLU A 343 27.22 14.37 3.62
C GLU A 343 25.77 14.44 4.09
N ASP A 344 25.09 15.52 3.68
CA ASP A 344 23.69 15.79 4.04
C ASP A 344 22.69 15.39 2.95
N LYS A 345 23.18 15.18 1.72
CA LYS A 345 22.34 14.90 0.54
C LYS A 345 22.94 13.80 -0.31
N ILE A 346 22.17 12.75 -0.53
CA ILE A 346 22.60 11.56 -1.28
C ILE A 346 21.60 11.20 -2.36
N LEU A 347 22.09 11.02 -3.60
CA LEU A 347 21.38 10.35 -4.68
C LEU A 347 22.09 9.02 -4.98
N GLY A 348 21.47 7.91 -4.65
CA GLY A 348 21.96 6.55 -4.94
C GLY A 348 21.07 5.84 -5.97
N LEU A 349 21.62 5.52 -7.14
CA LEU A 349 20.88 4.81 -8.20
C LEU A 349 21.66 3.56 -8.62
N TYR A 350 21.24 2.40 -8.12
CA TYR A 350 22.04 1.17 -8.14
C TYR A 350 21.63 0.17 -9.23
N GLN A 351 20.60 0.48 -10.04
CA GLN A 351 20.19 -0.35 -11.15
C GLN A 351 19.45 0.50 -12.19
N LEU A 352 19.46 0.07 -13.46
CA LEU A 352 18.64 0.71 -14.50
C LEU A 352 17.14 0.60 -14.22
N ASP A 353 16.73 -0.55 -13.76
CA ASP A 353 15.36 -0.91 -13.36
C ASP A 353 15.28 -1.17 -11.86
N ASN A 354 14.38 -2.04 -11.40
CA ASN A 354 14.36 -2.50 -10.02
C ASN A 354 15.71 -3.14 -9.64
N MET A 355 16.09 -3.02 -8.39
CA MET A 355 17.28 -3.71 -7.89
C MET A 355 17.08 -5.24 -7.97
N ASN A 356 18.17 -5.98 -8.10
CA ASN A 356 18.09 -7.42 -8.01
C ASN A 356 17.60 -7.84 -6.62
N VAL A 357 16.83 -8.93 -6.55
CA VAL A 357 16.29 -9.43 -5.28
C VAL A 357 17.40 -9.87 -4.33
N TYR A 358 17.12 -9.83 -3.03
CA TYR A 358 18.10 -10.03 -1.98
C TYR A 358 18.89 -11.34 -2.13
N ILE A 359 18.20 -12.49 -2.28
CA ILE A 359 18.88 -13.78 -2.38
C ILE A 359 19.86 -13.85 -3.56
N ASP A 360 19.50 -13.20 -4.71
CA ASP A 360 20.37 -13.17 -5.88
C ASP A 360 21.60 -12.27 -5.66
N ARG A 361 21.43 -11.12 -4.98
CA ARG A 361 22.53 -10.19 -4.68
C ARG A 361 23.49 -10.72 -3.61
N ALA A 362 22.95 -11.23 -2.52
CA ALA A 362 23.74 -11.56 -1.33
C ALA A 362 24.26 -12.99 -1.33
N MET A 363 23.46 -13.95 -1.77
CA MET A 363 23.73 -15.39 -1.59
C MET A 363 24.11 -16.10 -2.90
N LEU A 364 23.21 -16.14 -3.89
CA LEU A 364 23.41 -16.93 -5.11
C LEU A 364 24.45 -16.33 -6.04
N LYS A 365 24.52 -15.01 -6.14
CA LYS A 365 25.47 -14.23 -6.96
C LYS A 365 25.63 -14.75 -8.39
N ASN A 366 24.52 -15.25 -8.98
CA ASN A 366 24.52 -15.83 -10.31
C ASN A 366 24.80 -14.74 -11.35
N PRO A 367 25.92 -14.82 -12.11
CA PRO A 367 26.27 -13.79 -13.09
C PRO A 367 25.23 -13.60 -14.20
N LYS A 368 24.45 -14.63 -14.53
CA LYS A 368 23.37 -14.55 -15.53
C LYS A 368 22.20 -13.70 -15.03
N VAL A 369 21.94 -13.71 -13.72
CA VAL A 369 20.88 -12.92 -13.08
C VAL A 369 21.36 -11.50 -12.82
N LEU A 370 22.57 -11.34 -12.28
CA LEU A 370 23.13 -10.04 -11.92
C LEU A 370 23.71 -9.26 -13.13
N GLY A 371 23.81 -9.87 -14.32
CA GLY A 371 24.42 -9.23 -15.49
C GLY A 371 25.90 -8.83 -15.25
N GLY A 372 26.57 -9.46 -14.29
CA GLY A 372 27.94 -9.11 -13.88
C GLY A 372 28.03 -7.94 -12.89
N PHE A 373 26.93 -7.28 -12.53
CA PHE A 373 26.91 -6.19 -11.56
C PHE A 373 26.72 -6.73 -10.14
N ASN A 374 27.84 -7.08 -9.49
CA ASN A 374 27.84 -7.67 -8.14
C ASN A 374 27.94 -6.64 -7.00
N ASP A 375 28.27 -5.39 -7.32
CA ASP A 375 28.50 -4.31 -6.33
C ASP A 375 27.23 -3.49 -6.10
N GLN A 376 26.14 -4.16 -5.70
CA GLN A 376 24.86 -3.53 -5.37
C GLN A 376 24.70 -3.49 -3.84
N PRO A 377 24.30 -2.34 -3.24
CA PRO A 377 24.00 -2.28 -1.82
C PRO A 377 22.73 -3.06 -1.49
N GLY A 378 22.61 -3.47 -0.23
CA GLY A 378 21.39 -4.04 0.34
C GLY A 378 20.44 -2.97 0.87
N LEU A 379 19.17 -3.36 1.09
CA LEU A 379 18.19 -2.48 1.73
C LEU A 379 18.64 -2.10 3.15
N VAL A 380 19.30 -3.01 3.85
CA VAL A 380 19.86 -2.80 5.19
C VAL A 380 20.92 -1.66 5.17
N GLU A 381 21.85 -1.72 4.22
CA GLU A 381 22.93 -0.71 4.08
C GLU A 381 22.39 0.66 3.67
N MET A 382 21.43 0.67 2.72
CA MET A 382 20.76 1.88 2.30
C MET A 382 19.98 2.51 3.46
N THR A 383 19.27 1.71 4.24
CA THR A 383 18.50 2.18 5.41
C THR A 383 19.43 2.77 6.49
N GLN A 384 20.52 2.06 6.81
CA GLN A 384 21.51 2.57 7.77
C GLN A 384 22.07 3.92 7.30
N ARG A 385 22.50 4.01 6.04
CA ARG A 385 23.05 5.24 5.49
C ARG A 385 22.06 6.40 5.46
N ALA A 386 20.78 6.11 5.13
CA ALA A 386 19.72 7.11 5.18
C ALA A 386 19.51 7.66 6.59
N ILE A 387 19.43 6.78 7.59
CA ILE A 387 19.31 7.17 8.99
C ILE A 387 20.50 8.01 9.44
N ASP A 388 21.73 7.58 9.15
CA ASP A 388 22.97 8.30 9.53
C ASP A 388 23.00 9.70 8.92
N THR A 389 22.55 9.86 7.69
CA THR A 389 22.49 11.15 7.00
C THR A 389 21.39 12.05 7.56
N LEU A 390 20.15 11.54 7.64
CA LEU A 390 18.99 12.34 8.00
C LEU A 390 18.94 12.72 9.49
N SER A 391 19.49 11.88 10.37
CA SER A 391 19.49 12.11 11.82
C SER A 391 20.30 13.33 12.28
N LYS A 392 21.16 13.88 11.41
CA LYS A 392 21.90 15.13 11.65
C LYS A 392 20.99 16.36 11.73
N ASN A 393 19.79 16.29 11.13
CA ASN A 393 18.85 17.42 11.19
C ASN A 393 18.27 17.57 12.59
N GLU A 394 18.48 18.73 13.21
CA GLU A 394 18.00 19.01 14.58
C GLU A 394 16.49 19.00 14.68
N ASN A 395 15.76 19.29 13.61
CA ASN A 395 14.30 19.26 13.56
C ASN A 395 13.73 17.84 13.40
N GLY A 396 14.61 16.82 13.30
CA GLY A 396 14.26 15.43 13.04
C GLY A 396 14.08 15.13 11.56
N PHE A 397 13.60 13.90 11.26
CA PHE A 397 13.46 13.45 9.89
C PHE A 397 12.22 12.57 9.66
N PHE A 398 11.80 12.52 8.39
CA PHE A 398 10.89 11.53 7.86
C PHE A 398 11.66 10.65 6.86
N LEU A 399 11.59 9.35 7.02
CA LEU A 399 12.19 8.37 6.12
C LEU A 399 11.16 7.33 5.72
N MET A 400 10.95 7.12 4.42
CA MET A 400 10.25 5.96 3.91
C MET A 400 11.25 4.93 3.38
N VAL A 401 11.08 3.67 3.76
CA VAL A 401 11.89 2.52 3.33
C VAL A 401 10.97 1.46 2.76
N GLU A 402 11.21 1.03 1.54
CA GLU A 402 10.37 0.07 0.85
C GLU A 402 11.12 -1.21 0.47
N GLY A 403 10.55 -2.34 0.87
CA GLY A 403 10.89 -3.67 0.33
C GLY A 403 9.99 -3.99 -0.86
N ALA A 404 10.28 -3.39 -2.01
CA ALA A 404 9.42 -3.47 -3.19
C ALA A 404 9.46 -4.82 -3.90
N CYS A 405 10.58 -5.53 -3.79
CA CYS A 405 10.73 -6.78 -4.54
C CYS A 405 9.91 -7.94 -3.95
N VAL A 406 9.28 -7.78 -2.79
CA VAL A 406 8.30 -8.74 -2.28
C VAL A 406 7.15 -8.88 -3.28
N ASP A 407 6.50 -7.79 -3.64
CA ASP A 407 5.42 -7.73 -4.63
C ASP A 407 5.87 -8.22 -6.01
N LYS A 408 7.02 -7.69 -6.51
CA LYS A 408 7.53 -8.03 -7.84
C LYS A 408 7.76 -9.54 -7.99
N GLN A 409 8.15 -10.23 -6.92
CA GLN A 409 8.35 -11.67 -6.93
C GLN A 409 7.04 -12.45 -6.70
N LEU A 410 6.11 -11.94 -5.91
CA LEU A 410 4.78 -12.54 -5.79
C LEU A 410 4.02 -12.47 -7.11
N HIS A 411 4.14 -11.38 -7.87
CA HIS A 411 3.54 -11.29 -9.21
C HIS A 411 4.02 -12.39 -10.16
N VAL A 412 5.29 -12.74 -10.16
CA VAL A 412 5.83 -13.84 -10.97
C VAL A 412 5.76 -15.19 -10.27
N MET A 413 5.04 -15.26 -9.15
CA MET A 413 4.81 -16.48 -8.35
C MET A 413 6.08 -17.13 -7.79
N ASP A 414 7.13 -16.34 -7.60
CA ASP A 414 8.37 -16.75 -6.94
C ASP A 414 8.29 -16.40 -5.44
N TRP A 415 7.53 -17.21 -4.70
CA TRP A 415 7.31 -17.02 -3.28
C TRP A 415 8.62 -17.04 -2.47
N GLN A 416 9.61 -17.83 -2.89
CA GLN A 416 10.89 -17.95 -2.17
C GLN A 416 11.67 -16.64 -2.25
N ARG A 417 11.84 -16.07 -3.45
CA ARG A 417 12.48 -14.76 -3.59
C ARG A 417 11.73 -13.68 -2.87
N ALA A 418 10.39 -13.67 -2.93
CA ALA A 418 9.57 -12.74 -2.17
C ALA A 418 9.81 -12.84 -0.65
N ALA A 419 9.91 -14.06 -0.13
CA ALA A 419 10.18 -14.28 1.29
C ALA A 419 11.57 -13.77 1.70
N TYR A 420 12.60 -13.94 0.87
CA TYR A 420 13.94 -13.42 1.16
C TYR A 420 14.00 -11.89 1.13
N ASP A 421 13.31 -11.23 0.20
CA ASP A 421 13.22 -9.76 0.19
C ASP A 421 12.46 -9.23 1.42
N ASN A 422 11.45 -9.97 1.89
CA ASN A 422 10.77 -9.63 3.13
C ASN A 422 11.66 -9.83 4.38
N ILE A 423 12.56 -10.82 4.37
CA ILE A 423 13.58 -10.99 5.40
C ILE A 423 14.55 -9.80 5.40
N GLU A 424 15.00 -9.35 4.24
CA GLU A 424 15.87 -8.16 4.15
C GLU A 424 15.16 -6.90 4.68
N LEU A 425 13.87 -6.72 4.35
CA LEU A 425 13.05 -5.65 4.92
C LEU A 425 13.00 -5.74 6.46
N ASP A 426 12.79 -6.92 7.02
CA ASP A 426 12.77 -7.13 8.47
C ASP A 426 14.10 -6.81 9.14
N GLN A 427 15.22 -7.08 8.48
CA GLN A 427 16.53 -6.69 8.97
C GLN A 427 16.74 -5.17 8.93
N ALA A 428 16.27 -4.50 7.87
CA ALA A 428 16.27 -3.04 7.80
C ALA A 428 15.41 -2.42 8.92
N VAL A 429 14.29 -3.06 9.28
CA VAL A 429 13.51 -2.69 10.48
C VAL A 429 14.35 -2.85 11.75
N GLY A 430 15.17 -3.90 11.84
CA GLY A 430 16.11 -4.10 12.94
C GLY A 430 17.10 -2.95 13.12
N VAL A 431 17.62 -2.40 12.01
CA VAL A 431 18.49 -1.20 12.00
C VAL A 431 17.76 0.00 12.61
N ALA A 432 16.53 0.28 12.15
CA ALA A 432 15.76 1.39 12.68
C ALA A 432 15.42 1.24 14.16
N LYS A 433 15.09 0.02 14.62
CA LYS A 433 14.82 -0.28 16.04
C LYS A 433 16.06 -0.03 16.89
N LYS A 434 17.24 -0.44 16.42
CA LYS A 434 18.51 -0.17 17.09
C LYS A 434 18.75 1.32 17.21
N PHE A 435 18.64 2.06 16.10
CA PHE A 435 18.76 3.53 16.10
C PHE A 435 17.83 4.18 17.11
N ALA A 436 16.53 3.82 17.10
CA ALA A 436 15.56 4.39 18.03
C ALA A 436 15.94 4.14 19.51
N THR A 437 16.39 2.92 19.83
CA THR A 437 16.78 2.55 21.19
C THR A 437 18.02 3.31 21.65
N GLU A 438 19.02 3.47 20.79
CA GLU A 438 20.28 4.16 21.09
C GLU A 438 20.11 5.68 21.16
N ASN A 439 19.07 6.25 20.56
CA ASN A 439 18.81 7.69 20.47
C ASN A 439 17.58 8.14 21.27
N GLY A 440 17.36 7.57 22.45
CA GLY A 440 16.38 8.07 23.45
C GLY A 440 14.92 7.72 23.17
N ASN A 441 14.64 6.79 22.26
CA ASN A 441 13.29 6.32 21.91
C ASN A 441 12.34 7.46 21.49
N ASP A 442 12.84 8.40 20.69
CA ASP A 442 12.06 9.54 20.17
C ASP A 442 11.60 9.36 18.71
N THR A 443 11.81 8.16 18.16
CA THR A 443 11.48 7.80 16.79
C THR A 443 10.24 6.90 16.73
N LEU A 444 9.22 7.31 15.97
CA LEU A 444 8.11 6.45 15.59
C LEU A 444 8.56 5.57 14.43
N ILE A 445 8.46 4.26 14.59
CA ILE A 445 8.67 3.28 13.53
C ILE A 445 7.35 2.61 13.22
N ILE A 446 6.99 2.57 11.94
CA ILE A 446 5.80 1.91 11.41
C ILE A 446 6.26 0.91 10.36
N VAL A 447 5.72 -0.30 10.40
CA VAL A 447 5.89 -1.33 9.36
C VAL A 447 4.52 -1.75 8.87
N VAL A 448 4.23 -1.55 7.61
CA VAL A 448 2.93 -1.84 7.00
C VAL A 448 3.14 -2.34 5.56
N ALA A 449 2.21 -3.12 5.02
CA ALA A 449 2.14 -3.35 3.59
C ALA A 449 1.33 -2.23 2.92
N ASP A 450 1.39 -2.12 1.61
CA ASP A 450 0.49 -1.25 0.85
C ASP A 450 -0.78 -2.00 0.41
N HIS A 451 -0.67 -3.27 0.10
CA HIS A 451 -1.78 -4.20 -0.18
C HIS A 451 -1.36 -5.64 0.15
N ALA A 452 -2.30 -6.55 0.05
CA ALA A 452 -2.04 -7.98 0.10
C ALA A 452 -1.91 -8.58 -1.31
N HIS A 453 -1.47 -9.81 -1.37
CA HIS A 453 -1.27 -10.57 -2.60
C HIS A 453 -2.00 -11.90 -2.54
N GLY A 454 -2.43 -12.42 -3.70
CA GLY A 454 -3.18 -13.67 -3.82
C GLY A 454 -2.40 -14.96 -3.55
N ALA A 455 -1.34 -14.89 -2.75
CA ALA A 455 -0.54 -16.05 -2.33
C ALA A 455 -0.99 -16.60 -0.99
N SER A 456 -0.97 -17.91 -0.82
CA SER A 456 -1.31 -18.57 0.45
C SER A 456 -0.47 -19.82 0.69
N ILE A 457 -0.15 -20.10 1.96
CA ILE A 457 0.48 -21.37 2.36
C ILE A 457 -0.63 -22.36 2.60
N THR A 458 -0.66 -23.46 1.82
CA THR A 458 -1.76 -24.43 1.86
C THR A 458 -1.37 -25.81 2.35
N GLY A 459 -0.09 -26.11 2.47
CA GLY A 459 0.44 -27.38 2.96
C GLY A 459 1.95 -27.37 2.90
N THR A 460 2.57 -28.43 3.42
CA THR A 460 4.01 -28.60 3.37
C THR A 460 4.39 -29.81 2.55
N TYR A 461 5.52 -29.75 1.90
CA TYR A 461 6.14 -30.87 1.22
C TYR A 461 6.94 -31.67 2.26
N HIS A 462 6.77 -33.01 2.27
CA HIS A 462 7.52 -33.90 3.15
C HIS A 462 8.00 -35.13 2.41
N GLU A 463 9.30 -35.25 2.21
CA GLU A 463 9.93 -36.29 1.41
C GLU A 463 9.82 -37.69 2.01
N LEU A 464 9.80 -37.82 3.33
CA LEU A 464 9.76 -39.09 4.05
C LEU A 464 8.55 -39.98 3.69
N ASP A 465 7.52 -39.44 3.08
CA ASP A 465 6.40 -40.21 2.56
C ASP A 465 6.72 -40.98 1.25
N GLY A 466 7.92 -40.82 0.70
CA GLY A 466 8.32 -41.44 -0.56
C GLY A 466 7.55 -40.92 -1.78
N LYS A 467 6.93 -39.75 -1.67
CA LYS A 467 6.16 -39.10 -2.72
C LYS A 467 6.86 -37.84 -3.18
N THR A 468 6.67 -37.49 -4.43
CA THR A 468 7.29 -36.35 -5.05
C THR A 468 6.25 -35.44 -5.72
N GLY A 469 6.59 -34.18 -5.93
CA GLY A 469 5.76 -33.21 -6.59
C GLY A 469 4.43 -33.02 -5.86
N ARG A 470 3.33 -32.92 -6.59
CA ARG A 470 1.99 -32.64 -6.06
C ARG A 470 1.49 -33.70 -5.06
N GLU A 471 1.86 -34.97 -5.25
CA GLU A 471 1.45 -36.04 -4.33
C GLU A 471 2.11 -35.95 -2.96
N ALA A 472 3.21 -35.24 -2.86
CA ALA A 472 3.90 -34.97 -1.60
C ALA A 472 3.22 -33.83 -0.81
N VAL A 473 2.49 -32.94 -1.49
CA VAL A 473 1.66 -31.90 -0.84
C VAL A 473 0.42 -32.59 -0.28
N ARG A 474 0.51 -33.00 0.96
CA ARG A 474 -0.56 -33.71 1.63
C ARG A 474 -1.32 -32.84 2.60
N THR A 475 -2.49 -33.36 2.92
CA THR A 475 -3.27 -32.90 4.06
C THR A 475 -2.42 -32.94 5.33
N TYR A 476 -2.57 -32.01 6.13
CA TYR A 476 -1.96 -31.53 7.36
C TYR A 476 -1.32 -32.57 8.32
N ALA A 477 -1.69 -33.82 8.27
CA ALA A 477 -1.28 -34.83 9.25
C ALA A 477 0.15 -35.39 9.06
N ALA A 478 0.77 -35.16 7.91
CA ALA A 478 2.09 -35.71 7.58
C ALA A 478 3.13 -34.66 7.18
N ALA A 479 2.79 -33.36 7.33
CA ALA A 479 3.66 -32.28 6.93
C ALA A 479 4.78 -32.05 7.95
N GLY A 480 6.02 -32.21 7.54
CA GLY A 480 7.17 -31.69 8.28
C GLY A 480 7.27 -30.18 8.15
N TRP A 481 7.98 -29.57 9.08
CA TRP A 481 8.28 -28.14 9.02
C TRP A 481 9.67 -27.93 8.45
N PRO A 482 9.86 -27.04 7.48
CA PRO A 482 11.19 -26.67 7.05
C PRO A 482 11.94 -26.06 8.23
N THR A 483 13.12 -26.58 8.51
CA THR A 483 14.05 -26.02 9.48
C THR A 483 15.30 -25.60 8.74
N PHE A 484 15.79 -24.41 9.05
CA PHE A 484 16.98 -23.86 8.43
C PHE A 484 18.02 -23.58 9.51
N GLU A 485 19.28 -23.92 9.23
CA GLU A 485 20.40 -23.57 10.09
C GLU A 485 20.82 -22.14 9.79
N ASP A 486 20.88 -21.32 10.82
CA ASP A 486 21.50 -19.99 10.82
C ASP A 486 22.80 -20.11 11.63
N ARG A 487 23.93 -20.29 10.96
CA ARG A 487 25.23 -20.60 11.59
C ARG A 487 25.99 -19.34 12.00
N ASP A 488 25.82 -18.27 11.28
CA ASP A 488 26.50 -17.00 11.53
C ASP A 488 25.65 -16.01 12.35
N GLY A 489 24.38 -16.34 12.61
CA GLY A 489 23.49 -15.54 13.45
C GLY A 489 22.96 -14.27 12.77
N ASP A 490 23.02 -14.21 11.43
CA ASP A 490 22.56 -13.04 10.68
C ASP A 490 21.05 -13.02 10.45
N GLY A 491 20.36 -14.09 10.84
CA GLY A 491 18.91 -14.24 10.71
C GLY A 491 18.46 -14.85 9.40
N TYR A 492 19.41 -15.40 8.61
CA TYR A 492 19.14 -16.07 7.34
C TYR A 492 19.54 -17.55 7.40
N PRO A 493 18.89 -18.40 6.62
CA PRO A 493 19.32 -19.78 6.51
C PRO A 493 20.59 -19.89 5.65
N ASP A 494 21.66 -20.46 6.23
CA ASP A 494 22.92 -20.70 5.52
C ASP A 494 22.85 -21.82 4.49
N ASN A 495 22.00 -22.80 4.73
CA ASN A 495 21.81 -23.97 3.88
C ASN A 495 20.33 -24.36 3.86
N PRO A 496 19.48 -23.63 3.10
CA PRO A 496 18.09 -24.04 2.95
C PRO A 496 18.03 -25.45 2.34
N ASN A 497 17.33 -26.36 3.00
CA ASN A 497 17.12 -27.70 2.47
C ASN A 497 16.08 -27.63 1.33
N PRO A 498 16.45 -27.82 0.05
CA PRO A 498 15.52 -27.73 -1.06
C PRO A 498 14.50 -28.87 -1.07
N ASP A 499 14.74 -29.95 -0.30
CA ASP A 499 13.86 -31.12 -0.24
C ASP A 499 12.67 -30.90 0.71
N VAL A 500 12.74 -29.86 1.54
CA VAL A 500 11.66 -29.43 2.42
C VAL A 500 11.24 -28.02 2.02
N THR A 501 10.08 -27.88 1.44
CA THR A 501 9.58 -26.60 0.92
C THR A 501 8.13 -26.36 1.31
N LEU A 502 7.71 -25.11 1.27
CA LEU A 502 6.32 -24.75 1.51
C LEU A 502 5.47 -25.03 0.26
N ALA A 503 4.26 -25.50 0.47
CA ALA A 503 3.26 -25.57 -0.58
C ALA A 503 2.53 -24.22 -0.64
N VAL A 504 2.99 -23.36 -1.53
CA VAL A 504 2.38 -22.05 -1.77
C VAL A 504 1.51 -22.13 -3.01
N GLN A 505 0.25 -21.72 -2.86
CA GLN A 505 -0.65 -21.55 -3.98
C GLN A 505 -0.88 -20.06 -4.25
N PHE A 506 -1.20 -19.77 -5.51
CA PHE A 506 -1.53 -18.43 -5.98
C PHE A 506 -2.96 -18.41 -6.50
N ALA A 507 -3.69 -17.31 -6.32
CA ALA A 507 -5.12 -17.24 -6.58
C ALA A 507 -5.49 -17.53 -8.04
N ASN A 508 -4.76 -16.98 -9.00
CA ASN A 508 -5.01 -17.18 -10.43
C ASN A 508 -4.14 -18.26 -11.08
N HIS A 509 -3.26 -18.87 -10.29
CA HIS A 509 -2.43 -19.99 -10.73
C HIS A 509 -2.25 -21.01 -9.59
N PRO A 510 -3.33 -21.67 -9.17
CA PRO A 510 -3.32 -22.54 -7.99
C PRO A 510 -2.40 -23.75 -8.15
N ASP A 511 -1.98 -24.05 -9.37
CA ASP A 511 -1.06 -25.13 -9.68
C ASP A 511 -0.31 -24.91 -11.00
N THR A 512 1.02 -24.92 -10.91
CA THR A 512 1.93 -24.79 -12.05
C THR A 512 2.15 -26.10 -12.82
N ASN A 513 1.68 -27.25 -12.27
CA ASN A 513 1.85 -28.53 -12.94
C ASN A 513 0.90 -28.66 -14.14
N ILE A 514 1.42 -28.56 -15.34
CA ILE A 514 0.67 -28.70 -16.59
C ILE A 514 -0.07 -30.05 -16.76
N ASN A 515 0.33 -31.08 -16.00
CA ASN A 515 -0.30 -32.40 -16.01
C ASN A 515 -1.47 -32.49 -14.99
N TYR A 516 -1.69 -31.46 -14.19
CA TYR A 516 -2.79 -31.45 -13.26
C TYR A 516 -4.12 -31.34 -13.99
N LYS A 517 -4.91 -32.36 -13.86
CA LYS A 517 -6.28 -32.38 -14.37
C LYS A 517 -7.21 -31.87 -13.30
N PHE A 518 -7.60 -30.62 -13.39
CA PHE A 518 -8.68 -30.09 -12.61
C PHE A 518 -9.97 -30.81 -13.01
N LYS A 519 -10.52 -31.61 -12.09
CA LYS A 519 -11.80 -32.27 -12.30
C LYS A 519 -12.89 -31.37 -11.74
N GLU A 520 -13.63 -30.76 -12.63
CA GLU A 520 -14.84 -30.03 -12.25
C GLU A 520 -15.86 -31.04 -11.72
N VAL A 521 -16.32 -30.83 -10.50
CA VAL A 521 -17.39 -31.65 -9.90
C VAL A 521 -18.60 -30.75 -9.68
N PRO A 522 -19.72 -30.99 -10.36
CA PRO A 522 -20.91 -30.21 -10.13
C PRO A 522 -21.44 -30.45 -8.72
N THR A 523 -21.98 -29.40 -8.12
CA THR A 523 -22.72 -29.54 -6.87
C THR A 523 -24.06 -30.16 -7.15
N SER A 524 -24.27 -31.40 -6.70
CA SER A 524 -25.52 -32.09 -6.85
C SER A 524 -26.23 -32.17 -5.51
N PRO A 525 -27.41 -31.57 -5.35
CA PRO A 525 -28.17 -31.70 -4.11
C PRO A 525 -28.57 -33.16 -3.86
N ALA A 526 -28.59 -33.55 -2.60
CA ALA A 526 -29.09 -34.85 -2.21
C ALA A 526 -30.56 -35.03 -2.66
N ILE A 527 -30.93 -36.23 -3.04
CA ILE A 527 -32.34 -36.59 -3.31
C ILE A 527 -32.93 -37.41 -2.15
N MET A 528 -34.21 -37.34 -1.99
CA MET A 528 -34.91 -38.10 -0.94
C MET A 528 -35.33 -39.49 -1.44
N ALA A 529 -34.99 -40.50 -0.67
CA ALA A 529 -35.48 -41.87 -0.81
C ALA A 529 -36.28 -42.21 0.43
N GLY A 530 -37.58 -41.98 0.37
CA GLY A 530 -38.46 -42.02 1.55
C GLY A 530 -38.13 -40.85 2.49
N ASP A 531 -37.80 -41.17 3.73
CA ASP A 531 -37.41 -40.22 4.80
C ASP A 531 -35.88 -39.97 4.90
N LYS A 532 -35.12 -40.56 4.01
CA LYS A 532 -33.65 -40.47 4.02
C LYS A 532 -33.13 -39.69 2.84
N ALA A 533 -32.18 -38.79 3.10
CA ALA A 533 -31.41 -38.17 2.06
C ALA A 533 -30.34 -39.14 1.55
N ILE A 534 -30.28 -39.34 0.24
CA ILE A 534 -29.25 -40.13 -0.44
C ILE A 534 -28.50 -39.30 -1.45
N ALA A 535 -27.31 -39.75 -1.82
CA ALA A 535 -26.52 -39.08 -2.87
C ALA A 535 -27.30 -39.12 -4.21
N ASN A 536 -27.32 -37.99 -4.90
CA ASN A 536 -27.91 -37.90 -6.23
C ASN A 536 -27.08 -38.72 -7.22
N PRO A 537 -27.60 -39.78 -7.85
CA PRO A 537 -26.86 -40.59 -8.81
C PRO A 537 -26.62 -39.84 -10.13
N LYS A 538 -27.38 -38.77 -10.38
CA LYS A 538 -27.19 -37.91 -11.52
C LYS A 538 -26.34 -36.70 -11.07
N LEU A 539 -25.20 -36.51 -11.68
CA LEU A 539 -24.40 -35.34 -11.47
C LEU A 539 -25.03 -34.15 -12.22
N GLU A 540 -26.22 -33.78 -11.80
CA GLU A 540 -26.97 -32.62 -12.28
C GLU A 540 -26.87 -31.56 -11.19
N GLY A 541 -26.16 -30.47 -11.45
CA GLY A 541 -26.02 -29.37 -10.51
C GLY A 541 -25.35 -28.20 -11.15
N GLU A 542 -25.23 -27.10 -10.43
CA GLU A 542 -24.49 -25.92 -10.87
C GLU A 542 -23.01 -26.09 -10.58
N PHE A 543 -22.21 -25.63 -11.53
CA PHE A 543 -20.76 -25.51 -11.35
C PHE A 543 -20.46 -24.14 -10.78
N TYR A 544 -19.89 -24.10 -9.60
CA TYR A 544 -19.39 -22.88 -9.03
C TYR A 544 -17.94 -22.71 -9.46
N LYS A 545 -17.73 -21.82 -10.43
CA LYS A 545 -16.40 -21.40 -10.86
C LYS A 545 -16.10 -20.05 -10.24
N GLY A 546 -14.89 -19.90 -9.74
CA GLY A 546 -14.35 -18.58 -9.49
C GLY A 546 -14.29 -17.78 -10.79
N ASN A 547 -14.28 -16.47 -10.70
CA ASN A 547 -14.22 -15.56 -11.84
C ASN A 547 -12.81 -14.99 -12.07
N ILE A 548 -11.81 -15.45 -11.31
CA ILE A 548 -10.41 -15.11 -11.54
C ILE A 548 -9.89 -16.01 -12.66
N PRO A 549 -9.31 -15.45 -13.74
CA PRO A 549 -8.66 -16.24 -14.78
C PRO A 549 -7.55 -17.09 -14.16
N TYR A 550 -7.44 -18.35 -14.61
CA TYR A 550 -6.34 -19.22 -14.20
C TYR A 550 -5.35 -19.39 -15.36
N LYS A 551 -4.11 -19.77 -15.04
CA LYS A 551 -2.97 -19.88 -15.96
C LYS A 551 -2.50 -18.53 -16.52
N GLU A 552 -2.71 -17.47 -15.79
CA GLU A 552 -2.09 -16.20 -16.10
C GLU A 552 -0.59 -16.24 -15.80
N SER A 553 0.17 -15.41 -16.47
CA SER A 553 1.62 -15.31 -16.27
C SER A 553 1.99 -14.53 -14.99
N GLN A 554 1.03 -13.86 -14.39
CA GLN A 554 1.22 -13.04 -13.19
C GLN A 554 0.09 -13.26 -12.20
N GLU A 555 0.44 -13.21 -10.93
CA GLU A 555 -0.50 -13.19 -9.82
C GLU A 555 -1.08 -11.80 -9.63
N VAL A 556 -2.22 -11.71 -8.96
CA VAL A 556 -2.96 -10.48 -8.69
C VAL A 556 -2.89 -10.08 -7.21
N HIS A 557 -3.12 -8.81 -6.94
CA HIS A 557 -3.37 -8.34 -5.59
C HIS A 557 -4.68 -8.90 -5.05
N SER A 558 -4.80 -9.00 -3.73
CA SER A 558 -6.03 -9.37 -3.06
C SER A 558 -6.57 -8.22 -2.19
N ALA A 559 -7.89 -8.26 -1.93
CA ALA A 559 -8.55 -7.29 -1.05
C ALA A 559 -8.40 -7.63 0.44
N ASP A 560 -7.53 -8.59 0.77
CA ASP A 560 -7.29 -8.97 2.16
C ASP A 560 -6.73 -7.79 2.94
N ASP A 561 -7.19 -7.66 4.19
CA ASP A 561 -6.62 -6.70 5.12
C ASP A 561 -5.14 -7.04 5.41
N ILE A 562 -4.36 -6.01 5.70
CA ILE A 562 -2.93 -6.12 5.99
C ILE A 562 -2.62 -5.75 7.43
N LEU A 563 -1.47 -6.18 7.93
CA LEU A 563 -1.00 -5.80 9.26
C LEU A 563 -0.10 -4.57 9.24
N LEU A 564 -0.33 -3.71 10.22
CA LEU A 564 0.59 -2.65 10.63
C LEU A 564 1.16 -2.98 12.00
N ASN A 565 2.47 -2.88 12.14
CA ASN A 565 3.15 -2.91 13.45
C ASN A 565 3.82 -1.57 13.71
N ALA A 566 3.81 -1.11 14.96
CA ALA A 566 4.40 0.17 15.32
C ALA A 566 5.06 0.17 16.69
N MET A 567 6.11 1.00 16.83
CA MET A 567 6.76 1.30 18.11
C MET A 567 7.23 2.75 18.18
N GLY A 568 7.49 3.22 19.40
CA GLY A 568 7.94 4.58 19.65
C GLY A 568 6.80 5.54 19.99
N PRO A 569 7.08 6.85 20.14
CA PRO A 569 6.06 7.84 20.52
C PRO A 569 4.95 7.94 19.49
N GLY A 570 3.69 7.81 19.92
CA GLY A 570 2.51 7.86 19.06
C GLY A 570 2.09 6.50 18.49
N SER A 571 2.89 5.43 18.71
CA SER A 571 2.54 4.09 18.22
C SER A 571 1.26 3.53 18.84
N GLU A 572 0.86 4.00 20.02
CA GLU A 572 -0.41 3.65 20.68
C GLU A 572 -1.66 4.05 19.89
N TYR A 573 -1.52 4.90 18.88
CA TYR A 573 -2.61 5.26 17.98
C TYR A 573 -3.01 4.08 17.06
N PHE A 574 -2.05 3.24 16.70
CA PHE A 574 -2.26 2.13 15.76
C PHE A 574 -2.79 0.90 16.51
N ASN A 575 -4.09 0.72 16.50
CA ASN A 575 -4.76 -0.42 17.13
C ASN A 575 -6.13 -0.70 16.49
N GLY A 576 -6.61 -1.93 16.60
CA GLY A 576 -7.89 -2.35 16.03
C GLY A 576 -7.89 -2.42 14.51
N VAL A 577 -9.03 -2.13 13.88
CA VAL A 577 -9.17 -2.05 12.42
C VAL A 577 -9.19 -0.58 12.02
N MET A 578 -8.35 -0.21 11.06
CA MET A 578 -8.16 1.17 10.62
C MET A 578 -8.19 1.24 9.09
N ASP A 579 -8.68 2.34 8.56
CA ASP A 579 -8.55 2.63 7.13
C ASP A 579 -7.10 3.03 6.78
N ASN A 580 -6.61 2.74 5.57
CA ASN A 580 -5.24 3.05 5.17
C ASN A 580 -4.91 4.55 5.27
N THR A 581 -5.88 5.44 5.11
CA THR A 581 -5.69 6.89 5.30
C THR A 581 -5.28 7.26 6.73
N GLU A 582 -5.62 6.45 7.73
CA GLU A 582 -5.29 6.71 9.13
C GLU A 582 -3.79 6.54 9.43
N VAL A 583 -3.01 5.91 8.54
CA VAL A 583 -1.55 5.84 8.67
C VAL A 583 -0.94 7.25 8.61
N PHE A 584 -1.39 8.09 7.67
CA PHE A 584 -1.00 9.50 7.63
C PHE A 584 -1.34 10.23 8.94
N PHE A 585 -2.59 10.08 9.40
CA PHE A 585 -3.02 10.77 10.62
C PHE A 585 -2.27 10.29 11.87
N GLY A 586 -1.87 9.03 11.92
CA GLY A 586 -1.00 8.50 12.96
C GLY A 586 0.38 9.17 12.96
N MET A 587 1.01 9.32 11.79
CA MET A 587 2.32 9.99 11.64
C MET A 587 2.26 11.47 12.01
N VAL A 588 1.32 12.23 11.45
CA VAL A 588 1.20 13.67 11.73
C VAL A 588 0.84 13.93 13.19
N ARG A 589 0.03 13.06 13.80
CA ARG A 589 -0.29 13.10 15.22
C ARG A 589 0.94 12.84 16.09
N ALA A 590 1.72 11.80 15.79
CA ALA A 590 2.95 11.49 16.52
C ALA A 590 3.95 12.64 16.48
N LEU A 591 4.12 13.27 15.32
CA LEU A 591 4.96 14.45 15.15
C LEU A 591 4.37 15.72 15.79
N GLY A 592 3.07 15.72 16.14
CA GLY A 592 2.35 16.89 16.63
C GLY A 592 2.38 18.05 15.65
N LEU A 593 2.13 17.76 14.37
CA LEU A 593 2.18 18.74 13.29
C LEU A 593 1.02 19.74 13.38
N ASP A 594 1.30 20.97 13.04
CA ASP A 594 0.32 22.02 12.81
C ASP A 594 0.51 22.55 11.40
N GLY A 595 -0.33 22.12 10.46
CA GLY A 595 -0.24 22.49 9.06
C GLY A 595 -0.42 23.99 8.79
N THR A 596 -0.90 24.78 9.76
CA THR A 596 -0.99 26.24 9.62
C THR A 596 0.36 26.94 9.79
N LYS A 597 1.38 26.23 10.25
CA LYS A 597 2.73 26.78 10.47
C LYS A 597 3.56 26.66 9.19
N ASN A 598 4.48 27.60 9.04
CA ASN A 598 5.54 27.54 8.06
C ASN A 598 6.89 27.65 8.80
N TYR A 599 7.79 26.73 8.50
CA TYR A 599 9.15 26.80 9.01
C TYR A 599 9.87 27.97 8.35
N LYS A 600 10.47 28.79 9.17
CA LYS A 600 11.33 29.89 8.71
C LYS A 600 12.77 29.42 8.86
N LYS A 601 13.49 29.32 7.74
CA LYS A 601 14.93 29.06 7.72
C LYS A 601 15.68 30.19 8.41
#